data_e2f8fa53f8f1bf96ec950bbd7d32e3c8
#
_entry.id   e2f8fa53f8f1bf96ec950bbd7d32e3c8
#
_cell.length_a   1.000
_cell.length_b   1.000
_cell.length_c   1.000
_cell.angle_alpha   90.00
_cell.angle_beta   90.00
_cell.angle_gamma   90.00
#
_symmetry.space_group_name_H-M   'P 1'
#
loop_
_entity.id
_entity.type
_entity.pdbx_description
1 polymer ?
#
loop_
_entity_poly.entity_id
_entity_poly.type
_entity_poly.pdbx_seq_one_letter_code
_entity_poly.pdbx_strand_id
1 'polypeptide(L)'
;MCIRDSYCYIPACGHTAGVMARSDQERDAWFSPAGFNRGQILGITKLSFNPNQAERDALYKKRVNPIVTFPGQGTIMFGDKTLLSSASAFDRINVRRLFIVMEKAIATAAKFQLFEFNDAFTRAQFRATIEPFLRQVKGRRGIVDFQVVCDDTNNPQSVVDANQFQASIFVKPNRSINFITLNFVAARSGVEFEEVYGATNTQYGN
;
A
#
# COMPACT_ATOMS: atom_id res chain seq x y z
N MET A 1 8.35 -0.57 -43.33
CA MET A 1 9.77 -0.87 -43.09
C MET A 1 10.16 -0.24 -41.79
N CYS A 2 10.24 -1.02 -40.72
CA CYS A 2 10.66 -0.50 -39.43
C CYS A 2 12.18 -0.31 -39.47
N ILE A 3 12.61 0.94 -39.47
CA ILE A 3 14.03 1.29 -39.35
C ILE A 3 14.42 0.93 -37.90
N ARG A 4 15.30 -0.06 -37.75
CA ARG A 4 15.75 -0.60 -36.44
C ARG A 4 16.46 0.40 -35.52
N ASP A 5 16.66 1.63 -35.94
CA ASP A 5 17.53 2.60 -35.28
C ASP A 5 16.83 3.85 -34.73
N SER A 6 15.50 3.93 -34.80
CA SER A 6 14.76 5.07 -34.23
C SER A 6 14.13 4.70 -32.88
N TYR A 7 14.66 5.23 -31.79
CA TYR A 7 14.03 5.19 -30.49
C TYR A 7 12.76 6.04 -30.49
N CYS A 8 11.63 5.44 -30.11
CA CYS A 8 10.37 6.15 -29.99
C CYS A 8 10.09 6.46 -28.52
N TYR A 9 9.77 7.70 -28.18
CA TYR A 9 9.26 8.05 -26.85
C TYR A 9 7.80 7.65 -26.74
N ILE A 10 7.50 6.85 -25.75
CA ILE A 10 6.15 6.38 -25.44
C ILE A 10 5.76 6.77 -24.02
N PRO A 11 4.46 6.90 -23.72
CA PRO A 11 3.99 7.12 -22.35
C PRO A 11 4.41 5.99 -21.41
N ALA A 12 4.85 6.34 -20.19
CA ALA A 12 5.33 5.38 -19.21
C ALA A 12 4.22 4.56 -18.52
N CYS A 13 2.94 4.84 -18.80
CA CYS A 13 1.80 4.19 -18.12
C CYS A 13 1.82 2.66 -18.24
N GLY A 14 2.12 2.12 -19.43
CA GLY A 14 2.23 0.68 -19.64
C GLY A 14 3.36 0.05 -18.83
N HIS A 15 4.51 0.70 -18.76
CA HIS A 15 5.65 0.25 -17.97
C HIS A 15 5.35 0.28 -16.47
N THR A 16 4.68 1.34 -16.00
CA THR A 16 4.24 1.46 -14.60
C THR A 16 3.26 0.35 -14.24
N ALA A 17 2.30 0.05 -15.11
CA ALA A 17 1.38 -1.08 -14.93
C ALA A 17 2.13 -2.42 -14.87
N GLY A 18 3.14 -2.61 -15.74
CA GLY A 18 4.02 -3.79 -15.72
C GLY A 18 4.80 -3.94 -14.41
N VAL A 19 5.32 -2.84 -13.85
CA VAL A 19 5.98 -2.84 -12.53
C VAL A 19 5.01 -3.26 -11.43
N MET A 20 3.77 -2.76 -11.46
CA MET A 20 2.74 -3.16 -10.49
C MET A 20 2.39 -4.65 -10.61
N ALA A 21 2.20 -5.16 -11.83
CA ALA A 21 1.90 -6.57 -12.07
C ALA A 21 3.06 -7.48 -11.62
N ARG A 22 4.32 -7.09 -11.89
CA ARG A 22 5.48 -7.83 -11.40
C ARG A 22 5.57 -7.82 -9.88
N SER A 23 5.29 -6.69 -9.24
CA SER A 23 5.23 -6.60 -7.78
C SER A 23 4.18 -7.53 -7.17
N ASP A 24 3.04 -7.74 -7.84
CA ASP A 24 2.01 -8.68 -7.40
C ASP A 24 2.45 -10.13 -7.54
N GLN A 25 3.20 -10.44 -8.59
CA GLN A 25 3.71 -11.78 -8.85
C GLN A 25 4.85 -12.16 -7.88
N GLU A 26 5.76 -11.22 -7.59
CA GLU A 26 6.91 -11.44 -6.70
C GLU A 26 6.52 -11.43 -5.21
N ARG A 27 5.52 -10.66 -4.86
CA ARG A 27 5.04 -10.44 -3.48
C ARG A 27 3.51 -10.44 -3.45
N ASP A 28 2.93 -9.32 -3.06
CA ASP A 28 1.49 -9.11 -2.94
C ASP A 28 1.10 -7.70 -3.36
N ALA A 29 -0.16 -7.50 -3.71
CA ALA A 29 -0.68 -6.21 -4.16
C ALA A 29 -0.56 -5.07 -3.15
N TRP A 30 -0.43 -5.38 -1.86
CA TRP A 30 -0.27 -4.39 -0.79
C TRP A 30 1.18 -3.97 -0.52
N PHE A 31 2.15 -4.51 -1.24
CA PHE A 31 3.49 -3.98 -1.23
C PHE A 31 3.59 -2.78 -2.17
N SER A 32 4.33 -1.74 -1.74
CA SER A 32 4.58 -0.58 -2.61
C SER A 32 5.35 -1.03 -3.85
N PRO A 33 4.87 -0.70 -5.07
CA PRO A 33 5.57 -1.03 -6.31
C PRO A 33 6.72 -0.07 -6.60
N ALA A 34 6.99 0.90 -5.73
CA ALA A 34 8.04 1.90 -5.89
C ALA A 34 9.34 1.50 -5.21
N GLY A 35 10.43 2.20 -5.56
CA GLY A 35 11.74 2.08 -4.94
C GLY A 35 12.66 1.07 -5.58
N PHE A 36 13.87 0.95 -5.04
CA PHE A 36 14.97 0.17 -5.63
C PHE A 36 14.69 -1.34 -5.70
N ASN A 37 13.93 -1.86 -4.76
CA ASN A 37 13.69 -3.31 -4.68
C ASN A 37 12.66 -3.82 -5.73
N ARG A 38 11.66 -3.03 -6.09
CA ARG A 38 10.52 -3.46 -6.92
C ARG A 38 10.17 -2.47 -8.03
N GLY A 39 10.55 -1.20 -7.88
CA GLY A 39 10.19 -0.12 -8.79
C GLY A 39 11.00 -0.05 -10.06
N GLN A 40 11.94 -0.95 -10.30
CA GLN A 40 12.78 -0.94 -11.49
C GLN A 40 11.94 -1.20 -12.75
N ILE A 41 12.09 -0.32 -13.73
CA ILE A 41 11.43 -0.41 -15.03
C ILE A 41 12.45 -0.97 -16.04
N LEU A 42 12.13 -2.11 -16.62
CA LEU A 42 12.98 -2.79 -17.58
C LEU A 42 12.71 -2.32 -19.01
N GLY A 43 13.70 -2.43 -19.89
CA GLY A 43 13.55 -2.16 -21.33
C GLY A 43 13.53 -0.66 -21.68
N ILE A 44 13.87 0.23 -20.74
CA ILE A 44 14.00 1.66 -21.02
C ILE A 44 15.47 2.00 -21.31
N THR A 45 15.69 2.61 -22.48
CA THR A 45 17.02 3.09 -22.88
C THR A 45 17.30 4.48 -22.32
N LYS A 46 16.32 5.39 -22.41
CA LYS A 46 16.46 6.80 -21.99
C LYS A 46 15.10 7.39 -21.60
N LEU A 47 15.09 8.22 -20.57
CA LEU A 47 13.95 9.08 -20.26
C LEU A 47 14.02 10.37 -21.10
N SER A 48 12.88 10.91 -21.51
CA SER A 48 12.80 12.24 -22.14
C SER A 48 13.21 13.35 -21.17
N PHE A 49 12.93 13.15 -19.89
CA PHE A 49 13.28 14.04 -18.78
C PHE A 49 13.67 13.22 -17.57
N ASN A 50 14.85 13.48 -16.99
CA ASN A 50 15.32 12.83 -15.77
C ASN A 50 15.39 13.89 -14.66
N PRO A 51 14.43 13.94 -13.73
CA PRO A 51 14.35 14.99 -12.74
C PRO A 51 15.50 14.90 -11.73
N ASN A 52 16.10 16.04 -11.38
CA ASN A 52 17.04 16.18 -10.29
C ASN A 52 16.33 16.10 -8.91
N GLN A 53 17.07 16.15 -7.81
CA GLN A 53 16.48 15.99 -6.46
C GLN A 53 15.42 17.05 -6.15
N ALA A 54 15.69 18.33 -6.43
CA ALA A 54 14.74 19.41 -6.16
C ALA A 54 13.46 19.29 -7.00
N GLU A 55 13.61 18.90 -8.27
CA GLU A 55 12.48 18.66 -9.17
C GLU A 55 11.65 17.45 -8.72
N ARG A 56 12.29 16.37 -8.27
CA ARG A 56 11.57 15.21 -7.69
C ARG A 56 10.75 15.60 -6.49
N ASP A 57 11.33 16.40 -5.59
CA ASP A 57 10.65 16.87 -4.38
C ASP A 57 9.45 17.77 -4.73
N ALA A 58 9.60 18.62 -5.73
CA ALA A 58 8.52 19.48 -6.23
C ALA A 58 7.40 18.65 -6.87
N LEU A 59 7.72 17.63 -7.69
CA LEU A 59 6.77 16.71 -8.28
C LEU A 59 6.05 15.90 -7.20
N TYR A 60 6.79 15.38 -6.24
CA TYR A 60 6.25 14.55 -5.17
C TYR A 60 5.33 15.36 -4.22
N LYS A 61 5.62 16.63 -3.97
CA LYS A 61 4.70 17.54 -3.27
C LYS A 61 3.38 17.70 -4.03
N LYS A 62 3.43 17.77 -5.36
CA LYS A 62 2.25 17.84 -6.25
C LYS A 62 1.59 16.48 -6.51
N ARG A 63 1.97 15.42 -5.77
CA ARG A 63 1.47 14.03 -5.87
C ARG A 63 1.74 13.34 -7.20
N VAL A 64 2.74 13.79 -7.92
CA VAL A 64 3.25 13.11 -9.10
C VAL A 64 4.36 12.15 -8.67
N ASN A 65 4.25 10.89 -9.02
CA ASN A 65 5.27 9.87 -8.75
C ASN A 65 6.34 9.97 -9.85
N PRO A 66 7.56 10.42 -9.54
CA PRO A 66 8.59 10.58 -10.55
C PRO A 66 9.15 9.22 -10.99
N ILE A 67 9.49 9.11 -12.27
CA ILE A 67 10.31 8.05 -12.81
C ILE A 67 11.70 8.64 -13.01
N VAL A 68 12.73 7.99 -12.46
CA VAL A 68 14.08 8.52 -12.37
C VAL A 68 15.09 7.45 -12.79
N THR A 69 16.10 7.86 -13.55
CA THR A 69 17.25 7.01 -13.84
C THR A 69 18.38 7.34 -12.86
N PHE A 70 18.75 6.36 -12.06
CA PHE A 70 19.88 6.47 -11.13
C PHE A 70 21.13 5.80 -11.75
N PRO A 71 22.31 6.44 -11.68
CA PRO A 71 23.55 5.84 -12.15
C PRO A 71 23.80 4.48 -11.45
N GLY A 72 24.07 3.44 -12.25
CA GLY A 72 24.33 2.10 -11.74
C GLY A 72 23.11 1.30 -11.25
N GLN A 73 21.92 1.89 -11.17
CA GLN A 73 20.71 1.23 -10.65
C GLN A 73 19.54 1.20 -11.64
N GLY A 74 19.70 1.86 -12.79
CA GLY A 74 18.68 1.88 -13.84
C GLY A 74 17.53 2.86 -13.59
N THR A 75 16.46 2.67 -14.36
CA THR A 75 15.28 3.52 -14.29
C THR A 75 14.27 2.95 -13.31
N ILE A 76 13.80 3.77 -12.38
CA ILE A 76 13.01 3.36 -11.23
C ILE A 76 11.79 4.25 -11.07
N MET A 77 10.63 3.66 -10.74
CA MET A 77 9.48 4.38 -10.22
C MET A 77 9.77 4.79 -8.77
N PHE A 78 9.87 6.10 -8.51
CA PHE A 78 10.32 6.65 -7.23
C PHE A 78 9.21 7.44 -6.53
N GLY A 79 8.06 6.79 -6.33
CA GLY A 79 6.91 7.35 -5.60
C GLY A 79 5.73 6.40 -5.60
N ASP A 80 4.92 6.46 -4.53
CA ASP A 80 3.77 5.60 -4.31
C ASP A 80 2.51 6.36 -3.88
N LYS A 81 2.44 7.67 -4.17
CA LYS A 81 1.27 8.49 -3.85
C LYS A 81 0.13 8.26 -4.82
N THR A 82 -1.10 8.37 -4.31
CA THR A 82 -2.30 8.57 -5.13
C THR A 82 -2.54 10.07 -5.38
N LEU A 83 -3.48 10.41 -6.25
CA LEU A 83 -3.87 11.82 -6.48
C LEU A 83 -4.74 12.40 -5.37
N LEU A 84 -5.12 11.63 -4.36
CA LEU A 84 -5.95 12.09 -3.25
C LEU A 84 -5.23 13.18 -2.46
N SER A 85 -5.81 14.39 -2.41
CA SER A 85 -5.18 15.56 -1.77
C SER A 85 -5.37 15.60 -0.26
N SER A 86 -6.46 15.02 0.25
CA SER A 86 -6.72 14.93 1.69
C SER A 86 -5.81 13.90 2.38
N ALA A 87 -5.49 14.15 3.64
CA ALA A 87 -4.78 13.17 4.47
C ALA A 87 -5.71 11.99 4.77
N SER A 88 -5.43 10.84 4.19
CA SER A 88 -6.21 9.62 4.33
C SER A 88 -5.31 8.39 4.27
N ALA A 89 -5.81 7.25 4.72
CA ALA A 89 -5.13 5.98 4.51
C ALA A 89 -4.97 5.63 3.03
N PHE A 90 -5.86 6.15 2.16
CA PHE A 90 -5.87 5.92 0.72
C PHE A 90 -4.96 6.88 -0.07
N ASP A 91 -4.14 7.68 0.59
CA ASP A 91 -3.17 8.56 -0.07
C ASP A 91 -1.97 7.80 -0.68
N ARG A 92 -1.91 6.47 -0.45
CA ARG A 92 -0.86 5.57 -0.94
C ARG A 92 -1.41 4.48 -1.86
N ILE A 93 -0.63 4.16 -2.90
CA ILE A 93 -0.99 3.14 -3.90
C ILE A 93 -1.10 1.76 -3.25
N ASN A 94 -0.17 1.40 -2.35
CA ASN A 94 -0.18 0.11 -1.68
C ASN A 94 -1.46 -0.13 -0.89
N VAL A 95 -1.93 0.86 -0.14
CA VAL A 95 -3.18 0.75 0.63
C VAL A 95 -4.39 0.66 -0.29
N ARG A 96 -4.45 1.48 -1.36
CA ARG A 96 -5.56 1.42 -2.32
C ARG A 96 -5.66 0.05 -2.99
N ARG A 97 -4.51 -0.52 -3.38
CA ARG A 97 -4.45 -1.85 -4.01
C ARG A 97 -4.81 -2.96 -3.02
N LEU A 98 -4.38 -2.85 -1.76
CA LEU A 98 -4.81 -3.75 -0.67
C LEU A 98 -6.34 -3.81 -0.60
N PHE A 99 -7.00 -2.64 -0.52
CA PHE A 99 -8.45 -2.58 -0.40
C PHE A 99 -9.16 -3.17 -1.62
N ILE A 100 -8.68 -2.90 -2.84
CA ILE A 100 -9.25 -3.49 -4.06
C ILE A 100 -9.22 -5.02 -4.02
N VAL A 101 -8.13 -5.61 -3.55
CA VAL A 101 -8.01 -7.08 -3.43
C VAL A 101 -8.94 -7.61 -2.36
N MET A 102 -8.97 -6.97 -1.18
CA MET A 102 -9.85 -7.39 -0.08
C MET A 102 -11.33 -7.26 -0.45
N GLU A 103 -11.73 -6.12 -1.00
CA GLU A 103 -13.12 -5.88 -1.44
C GLU A 103 -13.58 -6.95 -2.43
N LYS A 104 -12.75 -7.29 -3.43
CA LYS A 104 -13.07 -8.33 -4.41
C LYS A 104 -13.22 -9.71 -3.76
N ALA A 105 -12.28 -10.09 -2.90
CA ALA A 105 -12.31 -11.39 -2.23
C ALA A 105 -13.53 -11.53 -1.33
N ILE A 106 -13.80 -10.52 -0.51
CA ILE A 106 -14.93 -10.50 0.42
C ILE A 106 -16.25 -10.43 -0.33
N ALA A 107 -16.37 -9.62 -1.38
CA ALA A 107 -17.57 -9.56 -2.21
C ALA A 107 -17.87 -10.90 -2.89
N THR A 108 -16.84 -11.65 -3.27
CA THR A 108 -17.02 -12.99 -3.84
C THR A 108 -17.50 -13.96 -2.77
N ALA A 109 -16.93 -13.93 -1.57
CA ALA A 109 -17.39 -14.76 -0.45
C ALA A 109 -18.82 -14.41 -0.01
N ALA A 110 -19.16 -13.10 -0.01
CA ALA A 110 -20.50 -12.64 0.35
C ALA A 110 -21.62 -13.13 -0.58
N LYS A 111 -21.30 -13.46 -1.85
CA LYS A 111 -22.29 -13.99 -2.79
C LYS A 111 -22.90 -15.34 -2.35
N PHE A 112 -22.16 -16.12 -1.59
CA PHE A 112 -22.65 -17.40 -1.07
C PHE A 112 -23.66 -17.25 0.08
N GLN A 113 -23.83 -16.02 0.62
CA GLN A 113 -24.85 -15.71 1.62
C GLN A 113 -26.16 -15.18 1.01
N LEU A 114 -26.21 -14.98 -0.31
CA LEU A 114 -27.42 -14.54 -0.99
C LEU A 114 -28.48 -15.65 -0.91
N PHE A 115 -29.68 -15.23 -0.57
CA PHE A 115 -30.88 -16.09 -0.38
C PHE A 115 -30.86 -16.96 0.88
N GLU A 116 -29.84 -16.83 1.74
CA GLU A 116 -29.82 -17.43 3.07
C GLU A 116 -30.61 -16.58 4.07
N PHE A 117 -31.02 -17.17 5.19
CA PHE A 117 -31.71 -16.47 6.26
C PHE A 117 -30.74 -15.53 7.00
N ASN A 118 -31.20 -14.30 7.33
CA ASN A 118 -30.41 -13.39 8.14
C ASN A 118 -30.57 -13.71 9.63
N ASP A 119 -29.99 -14.79 10.09
CA ASP A 119 -29.98 -15.24 11.47
C ASP A 119 -28.57 -15.18 12.10
N ALA A 120 -28.49 -15.44 13.39
CA ALA A 120 -27.23 -15.43 14.12
C ALA A 120 -26.24 -16.48 13.60
N PHE A 121 -26.74 -17.60 13.08
CA PHE A 121 -25.93 -18.67 12.52
C PHE A 121 -25.25 -18.22 11.21
N THR A 122 -26.01 -17.68 10.27
CA THR A 122 -25.49 -17.19 8.98
C THR A 122 -24.48 -16.05 9.19
N ARG A 123 -24.75 -15.15 10.13
CA ARG A 123 -23.82 -14.07 10.50
C ARG A 123 -22.51 -14.61 11.10
N ALA A 124 -22.60 -15.63 11.95
CA ALA A 124 -21.41 -16.29 12.50
C ALA A 124 -20.63 -17.05 11.43
N GLN A 125 -21.31 -17.75 10.51
CA GLN A 125 -20.69 -18.45 9.39
C GLN A 125 -19.96 -17.50 8.44
N PHE A 126 -20.57 -16.37 8.11
CA PHE A 126 -19.94 -15.33 7.31
C PHE A 126 -18.65 -14.81 7.96
N ARG A 127 -18.70 -14.47 9.26
CA ARG A 127 -17.53 -14.06 10.03
C ARG A 127 -16.45 -15.13 10.03
N ALA A 128 -16.80 -16.39 10.27
CA ALA A 128 -15.89 -17.51 10.27
C ALA A 128 -15.22 -17.74 8.89
N THR A 129 -15.87 -17.34 7.80
CA THR A 129 -15.33 -17.42 6.44
C THR A 129 -14.32 -16.30 6.17
N ILE A 130 -14.59 -15.06 6.65
CA ILE A 130 -13.76 -13.89 6.34
C ILE A 130 -12.55 -13.74 7.25
N GLU A 131 -12.71 -14.04 8.55
CA GLU A 131 -11.62 -13.86 9.52
C GLU A 131 -10.33 -14.62 9.15
N PRO A 132 -10.32 -15.88 8.70
CA PRO A 132 -9.11 -16.57 8.30
C PRO A 132 -8.38 -15.86 7.15
N PHE A 133 -9.13 -15.36 6.16
CA PHE A 133 -8.57 -14.57 5.06
C PHE A 133 -7.89 -13.29 5.56
N LEU A 134 -8.54 -12.53 6.44
CA LEU A 134 -7.97 -11.31 7.02
C LEU A 134 -6.74 -11.62 7.89
N ARG A 135 -6.75 -12.74 8.64
CA ARG A 135 -5.57 -13.22 9.39
C ARG A 135 -4.42 -13.57 8.46
N GLN A 136 -4.69 -14.18 7.31
CA GLN A 136 -3.68 -14.46 6.28
C GLN A 136 -3.08 -13.16 5.74
N VAL A 137 -3.90 -12.16 5.40
CA VAL A 137 -3.44 -10.84 4.94
C VAL A 137 -2.60 -10.15 6.03
N LYS A 138 -3.00 -10.26 7.32
CA LYS A 138 -2.24 -9.77 8.47
C LYS A 138 -0.88 -10.47 8.57
N GLY A 139 -0.84 -11.79 8.49
CA GLY A 139 0.41 -12.58 8.51
C GLY A 139 1.35 -12.25 7.35
N ARG A 140 0.81 -11.88 6.18
CA ARG A 140 1.57 -11.42 5.01
C ARG A 140 1.87 -9.92 5.02
N ARG A 141 1.74 -9.24 6.16
CA ARG A 141 2.09 -7.82 6.39
C ARG A 141 1.23 -6.81 5.62
N GLY A 142 0.05 -7.19 5.15
CA GLY A 142 -0.87 -6.26 4.46
C GLY A 142 -1.54 -5.30 5.44
N ILE A 143 -1.94 -5.81 6.59
CA ILE A 143 -2.66 -5.06 7.63
C ILE A 143 -1.98 -5.23 9.00
N VAL A 144 -2.12 -4.20 9.84
CA VAL A 144 -1.67 -4.24 11.24
C VAL A 144 -2.70 -4.96 12.09
N ASP A 145 -3.99 -4.58 11.91
CA ASP A 145 -5.10 -5.15 12.65
C ASP A 145 -6.40 -5.03 11.89
N PHE A 146 -7.40 -5.85 12.27
CA PHE A 146 -8.73 -5.83 11.69
C PHE A 146 -9.79 -6.19 12.72
N GLN A 147 -11.01 -5.76 12.47
CA GLN A 147 -12.19 -6.13 13.22
C GLN A 147 -13.36 -6.36 12.27
N VAL A 148 -14.04 -7.48 12.41
CA VAL A 148 -15.25 -7.81 11.66
C VAL A 148 -16.44 -7.73 12.62
N VAL A 149 -17.36 -6.84 12.33
CA VAL A 149 -18.62 -6.68 13.07
C VAL A 149 -19.76 -7.13 12.17
N CYS A 150 -20.37 -8.23 12.52
CA CYS A 150 -21.54 -8.80 11.85
C CYS A 150 -22.41 -9.48 12.90
N ASP A 151 -23.18 -8.69 13.61
CA ASP A 151 -24.01 -9.09 14.73
C ASP A 151 -25.34 -8.33 14.73
N ASP A 152 -26.10 -8.41 15.82
CA ASP A 152 -27.37 -7.72 15.96
C ASP A 152 -27.26 -6.20 15.98
N THR A 153 -26.07 -5.66 16.28
CA THR A 153 -25.83 -4.20 16.26
C THR A 153 -25.85 -3.64 14.85
N ASN A 154 -25.34 -4.40 13.87
CA ASN A 154 -25.33 -4.02 12.44
C ASN A 154 -26.59 -4.50 11.73
N ASN A 155 -27.30 -5.50 12.25
CA ASN A 155 -28.48 -6.09 11.68
C ASN A 155 -29.66 -6.02 12.66
N PRO A 156 -30.15 -4.81 13.03
CA PRO A 156 -31.38 -4.67 13.80
C PRO A 156 -32.57 -5.21 13.02
N GLN A 157 -33.68 -5.45 13.68
CA GLN A 157 -34.89 -6.03 13.06
C GLN A 157 -35.33 -5.27 11.80
N SER A 158 -35.18 -3.96 11.78
CA SER A 158 -35.51 -3.13 10.61
C SER A 158 -34.69 -3.46 9.35
N VAL A 159 -33.44 -3.89 9.52
CA VAL A 159 -32.55 -4.33 8.41
C VAL A 159 -32.95 -5.73 7.95
N VAL A 160 -33.27 -6.62 8.90
CA VAL A 160 -33.76 -7.97 8.62
C VAL A 160 -35.09 -7.93 7.86
N ASP A 161 -36.03 -7.10 8.32
CA ASP A 161 -37.35 -6.92 7.69
C ASP A 161 -37.25 -6.30 6.28
N ALA A 162 -36.17 -5.53 6.02
CA ALA A 162 -35.85 -5.02 4.69
C ALA A 162 -35.12 -6.04 3.79
N ASN A 163 -34.94 -7.29 4.22
CA ASN A 163 -34.18 -8.35 3.54
C ASN A 163 -32.73 -7.95 3.24
N GLN A 164 -32.12 -7.18 4.14
CA GLN A 164 -30.73 -6.74 4.01
C GLN A 164 -29.83 -7.44 5.01
N PHE A 165 -28.59 -7.66 4.60
CA PHE A 165 -27.51 -8.19 5.42
C PHE A 165 -26.37 -7.19 5.45
N GLN A 166 -25.95 -6.77 6.64
CA GLN A 166 -24.90 -5.78 6.83
C GLN A 166 -23.73 -6.35 7.63
N ALA A 167 -22.53 -6.16 7.10
CA ALA A 167 -21.29 -6.46 7.80
C ALA A 167 -20.33 -5.28 7.69
N SER A 168 -19.71 -4.89 8.80
CA SER A 168 -18.72 -3.84 8.85
C SER A 168 -17.35 -4.42 9.10
N ILE A 169 -16.41 -4.13 8.21
CA ILE A 169 -15.04 -4.63 8.28
C ILE A 169 -14.12 -3.44 8.47
N PHE A 170 -13.55 -3.34 9.66
CA PHE A 170 -12.58 -2.31 10.02
C PHE A 170 -11.18 -2.84 9.81
N VAL A 171 -10.37 -2.10 9.06
CA VAL A 171 -9.01 -2.52 8.69
C VAL A 171 -8.02 -1.40 8.98
N LYS A 172 -6.93 -1.75 9.64
CA LYS A 172 -5.78 -0.87 9.88
C LYS A 172 -4.64 -1.28 8.95
N PRO A 173 -4.43 -0.57 7.81
CA PRO A 173 -3.42 -0.96 6.83
C PRO A 173 -2.01 -0.65 7.31
N ASN A 174 -1.04 -1.41 6.82
CA ASN A 174 0.37 -1.08 6.93
C ASN A 174 0.73 0.07 5.99
N ARG A 175 1.62 0.96 6.44
CA ARG A 175 2.09 2.10 5.66
C ARG A 175 3.51 1.86 5.16
N SER A 176 3.79 2.31 3.93
CA SER A 176 5.13 2.34 3.37
C SER A 176 6.00 3.42 4.01
N ILE A 177 7.30 3.17 4.12
CA ILE A 177 8.29 4.16 4.60
C ILE A 177 8.62 5.09 3.44
N ASN A 178 8.47 6.39 3.65
CA ASN A 178 8.79 7.41 2.64
C ASN A 178 9.95 8.32 3.03
N PHE A 179 10.21 8.45 4.34
CA PHE A 179 11.29 9.28 4.86
C PHE A 179 12.11 8.45 5.84
N ILE A 180 13.42 8.53 5.70
CA ILE A 180 14.38 7.89 6.58
C ILE A 180 15.26 8.99 7.16
N THR A 181 15.19 9.18 8.48
CA THR A 181 16.09 10.07 9.20
C THR A 181 17.16 9.21 9.86
N LEU A 182 18.39 9.49 9.55
CA LEU A 182 19.56 8.82 10.13
C LEU A 182 20.28 9.81 11.02
N ASN A 183 20.33 9.51 12.32
CA ASN A 183 21.09 10.31 13.30
C ASN A 183 22.41 9.62 13.59
N PHE A 184 23.52 10.25 13.22
CA PHE A 184 24.86 9.79 13.53
C PHE A 184 25.37 10.58 14.73
N VAL A 185 25.60 9.92 15.85
CA VAL A 185 26.16 10.52 17.04
C VAL A 185 27.57 10.00 17.26
N ALA A 186 28.54 10.89 17.24
CA ALA A 186 29.93 10.55 17.56
C ALA A 186 30.08 10.63 19.10
N ALA A 187 30.24 9.49 19.76
CA ALA A 187 30.57 9.42 21.17
C ALA A 187 32.09 9.52 21.39
N ARG A 188 32.49 10.16 22.48
CA ARG A 188 33.90 10.17 22.91
C ARG A 188 34.31 8.79 23.44
N SER A 189 35.60 8.44 23.30
CA SER A 189 36.12 7.20 23.86
C SER A 189 35.94 7.20 25.39
N GLY A 190 35.27 6.20 25.94
CA GLY A 190 35.02 6.03 27.36
C GLY A 190 33.60 6.43 27.85
N VAL A 191 32.67 6.80 26.94
CA VAL A 191 31.26 7.03 27.29
C VAL A 191 30.47 5.76 26.96
N GLU A 192 29.66 5.30 27.89
CA GLU A 192 28.73 4.17 27.69
C GLU A 192 27.63 4.58 26.70
N PHE A 193 27.26 3.69 25.77
CA PHE A 193 26.26 4.00 24.75
C PHE A 193 24.87 4.32 25.32
N GLU A 194 24.55 3.78 26.52
CA GLU A 194 23.27 4.06 27.19
C GLU A 194 23.13 5.53 27.61
N GLU A 195 24.21 6.21 27.99
CA GLU A 195 24.21 7.64 28.32
C GLU A 195 23.93 8.50 27.08
N VAL A 196 24.42 8.10 25.92
CA VAL A 196 24.20 8.79 24.65
C VAL A 196 22.74 8.62 24.19
N TYR A 197 22.16 7.44 24.38
CA TYR A 197 20.74 7.19 24.09
C TYR A 197 19.79 7.98 25.00
N GLY A 198 20.10 8.12 26.27
CA GLY A 198 19.32 8.88 27.22
C GLY A 198 19.27 10.38 26.90
N ALA A 199 20.39 10.96 26.48
CA ALA A 199 20.49 12.36 26.12
C ALA A 199 19.78 12.74 24.80
N THR A 200 19.72 11.82 23.82
CA THR A 200 19.03 12.06 22.55
C THR A 200 17.51 11.97 22.65
N ASN A 201 16.97 11.12 23.53
CA ASN A 201 15.52 10.99 23.70
C ASN A 201 14.87 12.20 24.42
N THR A 202 15.63 12.97 25.18
CA THR A 202 15.12 14.18 25.88
C THR A 202 14.98 15.41 24.97
N GLN A 203 15.62 15.43 23.80
CA GLN A 203 15.54 16.55 22.87
C GLN A 203 14.39 16.49 21.85
N TYR A 204 13.71 15.33 21.72
CA TYR A 204 12.63 15.12 20.75
C TYR A 204 11.25 14.90 21.38
N GLY A 205 11.11 15.13 22.69
CA GLY A 205 9.88 14.99 23.46
C GLY A 205 9.22 16.32 23.81
N ASN A 206 8.95 17.17 22.79
CA ASN A 206 8.02 18.32 22.89
C ASN A 206 7.29 18.49 21.57
#